data_f503e659e047c25957d935b7d61c9608
#
_entry.id   f503e659e047c25957d935b7d61c9608
#
_cell.length_a   1.000
_cell.length_b   1.000
_cell.length_c   1.000
_cell.angle_alpha   90.00
_cell.angle_beta   90.00
_cell.angle_gamma   90.00
#
_symmetry.space_group_name_H-M   'P 1'
#
loop_
_entity.id
_entity.type
_entity.pdbx_description
1 polymer ?
#
loop_
_entity_poly.entity_id
_entity_poly.type
_entity_poly.pdbx_seq_one_letter_code
_entity_poly.pdbx_strand_id
1 'polypeptide(L)'
;MNILSLLLTTLALCGFMTGCVHEEPPSVNTISNLNETANIQRVVDKRVDTDQALANTLVLYEVRESKTNDGFKRIQVFLKNYSKAPFTFSYRVNWYDENGVEVEAADEEMWKKVHAVPGDDVTLTTIAPQRNCGDFKVRIISRF
;
A
#
# COMPACT_ATOMS: atom_id res chain seq x y z
N MET A 1 9.15 64.57 47.76
CA MET A 1 8.09 63.75 48.33
C MET A 1 7.08 63.48 47.23
N ASN A 2 7.19 62.35 46.59
CA ASN A 2 6.08 61.64 45.97
C ASN A 2 6.66 60.45 45.23
N ILE A 3 6.28 59.35 45.73
CA ILE A 3 6.67 58.03 45.29
C ILE A 3 5.90 57.72 43.98
N LEU A 4 6.60 57.75 42.87
CA LEU A 4 6.01 57.41 41.59
C LEU A 4 6.19 55.92 41.38
N SER A 5 5.08 55.24 41.43
CA SER A 5 4.90 53.83 41.25
C SER A 5 5.48 53.35 39.90
N LEU A 6 6.49 52.49 39.99
CA LEU A 6 7.06 51.82 38.84
C LEU A 6 6.17 50.64 38.44
N LEU A 7 5.25 50.85 37.52
CA LEU A 7 4.45 49.80 36.90
C LEU A 7 5.33 49.04 35.91
N LEU A 8 5.83 47.92 36.38
CA LEU A 8 6.57 46.96 35.57
C LEU A 8 5.57 46.17 34.74
N THR A 9 5.31 46.57 33.52
CA THR A 9 4.57 45.80 32.54
C THR A 9 5.46 44.70 31.99
N THR A 10 5.36 43.52 32.58
CA THR A 10 5.91 42.31 32.02
C THR A 10 5.07 41.91 30.81
N LEU A 11 5.57 42.26 29.63
CA LEU A 11 5.04 41.79 28.34
C LEU A 11 5.41 40.29 28.21
N ALA A 12 4.47 39.41 28.55
CA ALA A 12 4.62 38.00 28.30
C ALA A 12 4.60 37.75 26.77
N LEU A 13 5.78 37.56 26.21
CA LEU A 13 5.96 37.15 24.83
C LEU A 13 5.59 35.65 24.74
N CYS A 14 4.30 35.35 24.52
CA CYS A 14 3.87 33.99 24.13
C CYS A 14 4.43 33.69 22.76
N GLY A 15 5.58 33.04 22.74
CA GLY A 15 6.12 32.44 21.54
C GLY A 15 5.19 31.29 21.12
N PHE A 16 4.39 31.55 20.11
CA PHE A 16 3.72 30.46 19.37
C PHE A 16 4.80 29.63 18.68
N MET A 17 5.23 28.56 19.34
CA MET A 17 5.91 27.47 18.67
C MET A 17 4.91 26.81 17.76
N THR A 18 4.77 27.27 16.53
CA THR A 18 4.18 26.47 15.45
C THR A 18 5.13 25.33 15.18
N GLY A 19 4.96 24.25 15.95
CA GLY A 19 5.56 22.98 15.60
C GLY A 19 4.99 22.61 14.24
N CYS A 20 5.82 22.61 13.21
CA CYS A 20 5.51 21.90 11.98
C CYS A 20 5.32 20.44 12.36
N VAL A 21 4.08 20.00 12.45
CA VAL A 21 3.76 18.59 12.47
C VAL A 21 4.22 18.09 11.10
N HIS A 22 5.36 17.45 11.08
CA HIS A 22 5.81 16.71 9.91
C HIS A 22 4.88 15.51 9.85
N GLU A 23 3.78 15.63 9.11
CA GLU A 23 2.98 14.47 8.75
C GLU A 23 3.90 13.59 7.90
N GLU A 24 4.41 12.53 8.51
CA GLU A 24 5.03 11.47 7.74
C GLU A 24 4.01 11.01 6.69
N PRO A 25 4.40 10.90 5.41
CA PRO A 25 3.50 10.39 4.39
C PRO A 25 2.97 9.04 4.90
N PRO A 26 1.65 8.79 4.79
CA PRO A 26 1.07 7.57 5.32
C PRO A 26 1.83 6.39 4.75
N SER A 27 2.39 5.56 5.61
CA SER A 27 3.12 4.37 5.19
C SER A 27 2.19 3.59 4.26
N VAL A 28 2.66 3.28 3.06
CA VAL A 28 1.89 2.56 2.03
C VAL A 28 1.42 1.21 2.55
N ASN A 29 2.14 0.66 3.52
CA ASN A 29 1.82 -0.59 4.19
C ASN A 29 1.40 -0.29 5.64
N THR A 30 0.11 -0.42 5.91
CA THR A 30 -0.42 -0.35 7.27
C THR A 30 -0.77 -1.76 7.74
N ILE A 31 -0.23 -2.18 8.87
CA ILE A 31 -0.61 -3.44 9.50
C ILE A 31 -1.89 -3.21 10.28
N SER A 32 -2.97 -3.86 9.87
CA SER A 32 -4.22 -3.85 10.63
C SER A 32 -4.52 -5.25 11.15
N ASN A 33 -4.67 -5.38 12.47
CA ASN A 33 -5.14 -6.63 13.09
C ASN A 33 -6.67 -6.65 13.01
N LEU A 34 -7.22 -7.35 12.03
CA LEU A 34 -8.66 -7.38 11.77
C LEU A 34 -9.43 -8.43 12.58
N ASN A 35 -8.75 -9.33 13.29
CA ASN A 35 -9.38 -10.31 14.19
C ASN A 35 -8.38 -10.71 15.28
N GLU A 36 -8.66 -10.35 16.51
CA GLU A 36 -7.90 -10.81 17.69
C GLU A 36 -7.89 -12.34 17.87
N THR A 37 -8.86 -13.04 17.27
CA THR A 37 -9.02 -14.50 17.39
C THR A 37 -8.15 -15.30 16.42
N ALA A 38 -7.61 -14.70 15.38
CA ALA A 38 -6.86 -15.41 14.32
C ALA A 38 -5.52 -14.78 14.16
N ASN A 39 -4.76 -14.28 14.87
CA ASN A 39 -3.35 -13.84 14.76
C ASN A 39 -2.85 -13.62 13.29
N ILE A 40 -3.78 -13.18 12.41
CA ILE A 40 -3.53 -12.95 10.99
C ILE A 40 -3.07 -11.50 10.86
N GLN A 41 -1.80 -11.31 10.61
CA GLN A 41 -1.28 -10.01 10.21
C GLN A 41 -1.71 -9.73 8.76
N ARG A 42 -2.55 -8.71 8.59
CA ARG A 42 -2.95 -8.22 7.28
C ARG A 42 -2.30 -6.87 7.02
N VAL A 43 -1.63 -6.76 5.89
CA VAL A 43 -1.16 -5.49 5.36
C VAL A 43 -2.29 -4.87 4.51
N VAL A 44 -2.50 -3.58 4.64
CA VAL A 44 -3.40 -2.83 3.76
C VAL A 44 -2.55 -1.94 2.87
N ASP A 45 -2.50 -2.27 1.60
CA ASP A 45 -1.92 -1.42 0.56
C ASP A 45 -3.05 -0.96 -0.38
N LYS A 46 -3.26 0.35 -0.48
CA LYS A 46 -4.33 0.94 -1.31
C LYS A 46 -4.17 0.64 -2.81
N ARG A 47 -2.99 0.20 -3.21
CA ARG A 47 -2.69 -0.19 -4.59
C ARG A 47 -3.06 -1.63 -4.90
N VAL A 48 -3.37 -2.44 -3.87
CA VAL A 48 -3.82 -3.82 -4.02
C VAL A 48 -5.30 -3.91 -3.66
N ASP A 49 -6.12 -4.11 -4.67
CA ASP A 49 -7.58 -4.21 -4.57
C ASP A 49 -7.99 -5.68 -4.75
N THR A 50 -8.62 -6.23 -3.73
CA THR A 50 -9.10 -7.62 -3.73
C THR A 50 -10.61 -7.62 -3.62
N ASP A 51 -11.30 -8.39 -4.45
CA ASP A 51 -12.75 -8.48 -4.38
C ASP A 51 -13.22 -9.03 -3.02
N GLN A 52 -14.44 -8.69 -2.65
CA GLN A 52 -15.01 -9.06 -1.36
C GLN A 52 -15.09 -10.58 -1.15
N ALA A 53 -15.24 -11.36 -2.22
CA ALA A 53 -15.31 -12.81 -2.14
C ALA A 53 -14.00 -13.45 -1.68
N LEU A 54 -12.87 -12.81 -1.99
CA LEU A 54 -11.54 -13.28 -1.63
C LEU A 54 -10.99 -12.60 -0.36
N ALA A 55 -11.55 -11.50 0.08
CA ALA A 55 -11.00 -10.64 1.12
C ALA A 55 -10.70 -11.34 2.46
N ASN A 56 -11.43 -12.42 2.78
CA ASN A 56 -11.23 -13.19 4.01
C ASN A 56 -10.40 -14.46 3.83
N THR A 57 -10.16 -14.86 2.59
CA THR A 57 -9.46 -16.12 2.27
C THR A 57 -8.07 -15.88 1.68
N LEU A 58 -7.92 -14.82 0.91
CA LEU A 58 -6.63 -14.43 0.31
C LEU A 58 -6.16 -13.14 0.97
N VAL A 59 -5.22 -13.25 1.88
CA VAL A 59 -4.78 -12.14 2.73
C VAL A 59 -3.45 -11.60 2.24
N LEU A 60 -3.42 -10.29 1.94
CA LEU A 60 -2.20 -9.56 1.66
C LEU A 60 -1.36 -9.42 2.94
N TYR A 61 -0.09 -9.79 2.89
CA TYR A 61 0.82 -9.60 4.02
C TYR A 61 2.07 -8.78 3.69
N GLU A 62 2.41 -8.62 2.41
CA GLU A 62 3.54 -7.78 2.02
C GLU A 62 3.45 -7.33 0.55
N VAL A 63 3.94 -6.13 0.27
CA VAL A 63 4.24 -5.64 -1.09
C VAL A 63 5.67 -5.16 -1.11
N ARG A 64 6.48 -5.68 -2.03
CA ARG A 64 7.86 -5.25 -2.25
C ARG A 64 8.01 -4.59 -3.60
N GLU A 65 8.77 -3.51 -3.61
CA GLU A 65 9.18 -2.83 -4.82
C GLU A 65 10.70 -2.91 -4.97
N SER A 66 11.15 -3.13 -6.18
CA SER A 66 12.57 -3.13 -6.54
C SER A 66 12.75 -2.63 -7.96
N LYS A 67 13.99 -2.50 -8.39
CA LYS A 67 14.31 -2.25 -9.80
C LYS A 67 15.08 -3.44 -10.36
N THR A 68 14.85 -3.73 -11.63
CA THR A 68 15.68 -4.66 -12.40
C THR A 68 17.03 -4.01 -12.71
N ASN A 69 18.01 -4.79 -13.14
CA ASN A 69 19.32 -4.27 -13.58
C ASN A 69 19.18 -3.24 -14.73
N ASP A 70 18.15 -3.40 -15.55
CA ASP A 70 17.84 -2.49 -16.66
C ASP A 70 17.03 -1.26 -16.25
N GLY A 71 16.74 -1.10 -14.94
CA GLY A 71 16.07 0.07 -14.36
C GLY A 71 14.55 0.04 -14.42
N PHE A 72 13.92 -1.08 -14.80
CA PHE A 72 12.47 -1.23 -14.74
C PHE A 72 12.01 -1.48 -13.30
N LYS A 73 10.87 -0.91 -12.92
CA LYS A 73 10.23 -1.22 -11.64
C LYS A 73 9.75 -2.67 -11.62
N ARG A 74 10.02 -3.39 -10.54
CA ARG A 74 9.52 -4.72 -10.26
C ARG A 74 8.71 -4.67 -8.98
N ILE A 75 7.54 -5.28 -8.98
CA ILE A 75 6.74 -5.47 -7.76
C ILE A 75 6.56 -6.95 -7.47
N GLN A 76 6.46 -7.25 -6.19
CA GLN A 76 6.07 -8.55 -5.67
C GLN A 76 4.97 -8.35 -4.63
N VAL A 77 3.85 -9.01 -4.86
CA VAL A 77 2.70 -8.98 -3.94
C VAL A 77 2.62 -10.36 -3.29
N PHE A 78 2.73 -10.40 -1.99
CA PHE A 78 2.72 -11.62 -1.20
C PHE A 78 1.37 -11.79 -0.54
N LEU A 79 0.74 -12.92 -0.83
CA LEU A 79 -0.59 -13.27 -0.38
C LEU A 79 -0.54 -14.62 0.34
N LYS A 80 -1.35 -14.77 1.40
CA LYS A 80 -1.54 -16.03 2.11
C LYS A 80 -2.93 -16.56 1.85
N ASN A 81 -3.02 -17.83 1.47
CA ASN A 81 -4.31 -18.51 1.29
C ASN A 81 -4.77 -19.17 2.61
N TYR A 82 -5.81 -18.61 3.22
CA TYR A 82 -6.45 -19.13 4.42
C TYR A 82 -7.74 -19.92 4.12
N SER A 83 -8.02 -20.23 2.85
CA SER A 83 -9.16 -21.07 2.50
C SER A 83 -8.98 -22.50 2.98
N LYS A 84 -10.10 -23.24 3.07
CA LYS A 84 -10.09 -24.67 3.39
C LYS A 84 -10.02 -25.55 2.15
N ALA A 85 -10.18 -24.98 0.97
CA ALA A 85 -10.18 -25.69 -0.31
C ALA A 85 -9.34 -24.92 -1.33
N PRO A 86 -8.73 -25.60 -2.31
CA PRO A 86 -8.04 -24.92 -3.40
C PRO A 86 -9.02 -24.11 -4.24
N PHE A 87 -8.55 -22.98 -4.76
CA PHE A 87 -9.32 -22.15 -5.68
C PHE A 87 -8.43 -21.48 -6.71
N THR A 88 -9.05 -20.95 -7.74
CA THR A 88 -8.37 -20.15 -8.77
C THR A 88 -8.90 -18.73 -8.72
N PHE A 89 -8.01 -17.78 -8.78
CA PHE A 89 -8.33 -16.37 -8.89
C PHE A 89 -7.61 -15.74 -10.08
N SER A 90 -8.02 -14.56 -10.46
CA SER A 90 -7.39 -13.82 -11.54
C SER A 90 -6.86 -12.49 -11.00
N TYR A 91 -5.75 -12.03 -11.54
CA TYR A 91 -5.22 -10.70 -11.23
C TYR A 91 -4.76 -9.99 -12.50
N ARG A 92 -4.74 -8.67 -12.44
CA ARG A 92 -4.07 -7.81 -13.41
C ARG A 92 -3.37 -6.67 -12.70
N VAL A 93 -2.37 -6.09 -13.36
CA VAL A 93 -1.65 -4.92 -12.87
C VAL A 93 -1.77 -3.81 -13.88
N ASN A 94 -2.21 -2.64 -13.43
CA ASN A 94 -2.19 -1.41 -14.19
C ASN A 94 -0.99 -0.59 -13.72
N TRP A 95 -0.22 -0.06 -14.65
CA TRP A 95 0.94 0.77 -14.36
C TRP A 95 0.65 2.23 -14.65
N TYR A 96 1.26 3.11 -13.88
CA TYR A 96 1.11 4.55 -14.02
C TYR A 96 2.47 5.21 -14.09
N ASP A 97 2.60 6.25 -14.91
CA ASP A 97 3.79 7.07 -14.96
C ASP A 97 3.88 8.00 -13.72
N GLU A 98 4.93 8.82 -13.66
CA GLU A 98 5.16 9.77 -12.57
C GLU A 98 4.08 10.86 -12.46
N ASN A 99 3.29 11.06 -13.53
CA ASN A 99 2.17 12.02 -13.57
C ASN A 99 0.83 11.35 -13.22
N GLY A 100 0.82 10.04 -12.94
CA GLY A 100 -0.39 9.27 -12.66
C GLY A 100 -1.20 8.88 -13.90
N VAL A 101 -0.60 8.98 -15.09
CA VAL A 101 -1.21 8.53 -16.34
C VAL A 101 -0.96 7.04 -16.52
N GLU A 102 -2.02 6.29 -16.86
CA GLU A 102 -1.90 4.85 -17.10
C GLU A 102 -1.02 4.59 -18.32
N VAL A 103 -0.06 3.68 -18.12
CA VAL A 103 0.86 3.25 -19.17
C VAL A 103 0.31 2.00 -19.81
N GLU A 104 -0.07 2.09 -21.08
CA GLU A 104 -0.54 0.94 -21.85
C GLU A 104 0.62 -0.05 -22.09
N ALA A 105 0.37 -1.32 -21.80
CA ALA A 105 1.26 -2.41 -22.12
C ALA A 105 0.49 -3.48 -22.87
N ALA A 106 1.03 -3.89 -24.00
CA ALA A 106 0.36 -4.82 -24.92
C ALA A 106 -0.08 -6.16 -24.29
N ASP A 107 0.59 -6.58 -23.20
CA ASP A 107 0.33 -7.85 -22.53
C ASP A 107 -0.36 -7.71 -21.16
N GLU A 108 -0.54 -6.49 -20.65
CA GLU A 108 -0.98 -6.27 -19.26
C GLU A 108 -2.49 -6.10 -19.10
N GLU A 109 -3.23 -5.88 -20.16
CA GLU A 109 -4.69 -5.89 -20.12
C GLU A 109 -5.25 -7.30 -19.83
N MET A 110 -4.42 -8.34 -19.94
CA MET A 110 -4.84 -9.70 -19.76
C MET A 110 -4.83 -10.11 -18.30
N TRP A 111 -5.95 -10.62 -17.85
CA TRP A 111 -6.06 -11.27 -16.55
C TRP A 111 -5.21 -12.53 -16.49
N LYS A 112 -4.32 -12.59 -15.50
CA LYS A 112 -3.48 -13.76 -15.23
C LYS A 112 -4.16 -14.63 -14.20
N LYS A 113 -4.30 -15.93 -14.46
CA LYS A 113 -4.92 -16.91 -13.55
C LYS A 113 -3.87 -17.54 -12.63
N VAL A 114 -4.22 -17.65 -11.36
CA VAL A 114 -3.38 -18.29 -10.33
C VAL A 114 -4.20 -19.31 -9.59
N HIS A 115 -3.66 -20.52 -9.44
CA HIS A 115 -4.22 -21.56 -8.60
C HIS A 115 -3.59 -21.46 -7.21
N ALA A 116 -4.42 -21.37 -6.19
CA ALA A 116 -4.00 -21.25 -4.79
C ALA A 116 -4.44 -22.47 -3.98
N VAL A 117 -3.48 -23.15 -3.38
CA VAL A 117 -3.72 -24.32 -2.50
C VAL A 117 -3.91 -23.81 -1.05
N PRO A 118 -4.73 -24.49 -0.22
CA PRO A 118 -4.92 -24.12 1.17
C PRO A 118 -3.60 -24.02 1.94
N GLY A 119 -3.41 -22.92 2.67
CA GLY A 119 -2.23 -22.70 3.49
C GLY A 119 -0.98 -22.23 2.74
N ASP A 120 -0.98 -22.20 1.41
CA ASP A 120 0.16 -21.76 0.62
C ASP A 120 0.34 -20.24 0.63
N ASP A 121 1.60 -19.85 0.45
CA ASP A 121 1.99 -18.48 0.12
C ASP A 121 1.95 -18.31 -1.40
N VAL A 122 1.25 -17.29 -1.84
CA VAL A 122 1.15 -16.92 -3.26
C VAL A 122 1.92 -15.65 -3.51
N THR A 123 2.87 -15.67 -4.43
CA THR A 123 3.64 -14.50 -4.82
C THR A 123 3.30 -14.09 -6.25
N LEU A 124 2.75 -12.88 -6.41
CA LEU A 124 2.56 -12.28 -7.72
C LEU A 124 3.76 -11.41 -8.04
N THR A 125 4.51 -11.74 -9.08
CA THR A 125 5.66 -10.95 -9.52
C THR A 125 5.38 -10.37 -10.89
N THR A 126 5.60 -9.07 -11.04
CA THR A 126 5.50 -8.38 -12.33
C THR A 126 6.53 -7.28 -12.45
N ILE A 127 6.86 -6.94 -13.70
CA ILE A 127 7.84 -5.90 -14.05
C ILE A 127 7.11 -4.87 -14.89
N ALA A 128 7.38 -3.60 -14.63
CA ALA A 128 6.80 -2.49 -15.37
C ALA A 128 7.18 -2.56 -16.87
N PRO A 129 6.26 -2.22 -17.77
CA PRO A 129 6.52 -2.25 -19.22
C PRO A 129 7.49 -1.15 -19.66
N GLN A 130 7.59 -0.08 -18.88
CA GLN A 130 8.44 1.07 -19.17
C GLN A 130 9.19 1.52 -17.92
N ARG A 131 10.34 2.18 -18.11
CA ARG A 131 11.20 2.66 -17.01
C ARG A 131 10.61 3.84 -16.24
N ASN A 132 9.73 4.62 -16.88
CA ASN A 132 9.07 5.77 -16.29
C ASN A 132 7.82 5.41 -15.47
N CYS A 133 7.51 4.13 -15.29
CA CYS A 133 6.43 3.72 -14.40
C CYS A 133 6.78 4.08 -12.95
N GLY A 134 6.04 5.05 -12.40
CA GLY A 134 6.18 5.54 -11.03
C GLY A 134 5.37 4.75 -10.03
N ASP A 135 4.16 4.33 -10.41
CA ASP A 135 3.20 3.66 -9.53
C ASP A 135 2.48 2.50 -10.24
N PHE A 136 1.68 1.75 -9.49
CA PHE A 136 0.93 0.60 -9.99
C PHE A 136 -0.37 0.40 -9.21
N LYS A 137 -1.30 -0.35 -9.81
CA LYS A 137 -2.49 -0.87 -9.13
C LYS A 137 -2.68 -2.34 -9.49
N VAL A 138 -2.76 -3.20 -8.47
CA VAL A 138 -3.06 -4.62 -8.63
C VAL A 138 -4.53 -4.85 -8.31
N ARG A 139 -5.24 -5.50 -9.21
CA ARG A 139 -6.62 -5.91 -9.00
C ARG A 139 -6.71 -7.44 -8.99
N ILE A 140 -7.31 -7.99 -7.94
CA ILE A 140 -7.46 -9.43 -7.71
C ILE A 140 -8.94 -9.75 -7.62
N ILE A 141 -9.41 -10.72 -8.41
CA ILE A 141 -10.82 -11.11 -8.48
C ILE A 141 -10.98 -12.63 -8.42
N SER A 142 -12.10 -13.07 -7.87
CA SER A 142 -12.42 -14.48 -7.68
C SER A 142 -12.80 -15.22 -8.96
N ARG A 143 -13.14 -14.51 -10.02
CA ARG A 143 -13.62 -15.10 -11.28
C ARG A 143 -13.13 -14.33 -12.50
N PHE A 144 -12.79 -15.09 -13.52
CA PHE A 144 -12.83 -14.75 -14.93
C PHE A 144 -13.06 -15.98 -15.77
#